data_4b1e3aa1ddfd5b9bbb57426b5c984c9e
#
_entry.id   4b1e3aa1ddfd5b9bbb57426b5c984c9e
#
_cell.length_a   1.000
_cell.length_b   1.000
_cell.length_c   1.000
_cell.angle_alpha   90.00
_cell.angle_beta   90.00
_cell.angle_gamma   90.00
#
_symmetry.space_group_name_H-M   'P 1'
#
loop_
_entity.id
_entity.type
_entity.pdbx_description
1 polymer ?
#
loop_
_entity_poly.entity_id
_entity_poly.type
_entity_poly.pdbx_seq_one_letter_code
_entity_poly.pdbx_strand_id
1 'polypeptide(L)'
;MKKILLMLALVTGATAAFAQETADTTQVSAGDISLVKDIYPGQEDGDLYHGLSRKLTFDRMIPPYGLEVTYDKTTHIIFPSAVRYVDLGSPNLIAGKADGAENVIRVKAAVKNFREETNMSVITESGSFYTFNVKYADEPLLLNIEMADFIHDG
;
A
#
# COMPACT_ATOMS: atom_id res chain seq x y z
N MET A 1 -28.91 78.60 9.45
CA MET A 1 -28.43 78.49 8.10
C MET A 1 -27.14 77.67 8.07
N LYS A 2 -27.24 76.41 7.95
CA LYS A 2 -26.09 75.52 7.61
C LYS A 2 -26.68 74.24 6.97
N LYS A 3 -26.45 74.15 5.65
CA LYS A 3 -26.87 72.98 4.85
C LYS A 3 -25.97 71.80 5.18
N ILE A 4 -26.51 70.77 5.71
CA ILE A 4 -25.79 69.52 5.92
C ILE A 4 -25.95 68.71 4.63
N LEU A 5 -24.83 68.61 3.91
CA LEU A 5 -24.72 67.79 2.72
C LEU A 5 -24.55 66.30 3.15
N LEU A 6 -25.56 65.48 2.91
CA LEU A 6 -25.55 64.07 3.20
C LEU A 6 -24.79 63.38 2.05
N MET A 7 -23.55 63.00 2.28
CA MET A 7 -22.79 62.16 1.38
C MET A 7 -23.25 60.73 1.55
N LEU A 8 -24.00 60.23 0.57
CA LEU A 8 -24.36 58.83 0.45
C LEU A 8 -23.16 58.07 -0.10
N ALA A 9 -22.40 57.42 0.77
CA ALA A 9 -21.32 56.53 0.35
C ALA A 9 -21.95 55.21 -0.16
N LEU A 10 -21.87 55.04 -1.49
CA LEU A 10 -22.23 53.81 -2.14
C LEU A 10 -21.13 52.76 -1.84
N VAL A 11 -21.36 51.90 -0.86
CA VAL A 11 -20.51 50.75 -0.64
C VAL A 11 -20.86 49.73 -1.69
N THR A 12 -20.11 49.68 -2.79
CA THR A 12 -20.13 48.56 -3.71
C THR A 12 -19.45 47.39 -3.02
N GLY A 13 -20.27 46.52 -2.42
CA GLY A 13 -19.83 45.23 -1.95
C GLY A 13 -19.35 44.38 -3.11
N ALA A 14 -18.05 44.25 -3.26
CA ALA A 14 -17.47 43.24 -4.08
C ALA A 14 -17.76 41.88 -3.37
N THR A 15 -18.80 41.20 -3.83
CA THR A 15 -18.99 39.80 -3.51
C THR A 15 -17.84 39.06 -4.19
N ALA A 16 -16.80 38.73 -3.42
CA ALA A 16 -15.87 37.72 -3.82
C ALA A 16 -16.69 36.40 -3.97
N ALA A 17 -16.98 36.08 -5.22
CA ALA A 17 -17.41 34.76 -5.55
C ALA A 17 -16.25 33.84 -5.19
N PHE A 18 -16.31 33.20 -4.03
CA PHE A 18 -15.58 31.98 -3.78
C PHE A 18 -16.08 31.00 -4.84
N ALA A 19 -15.30 30.85 -5.91
CA ALA A 19 -15.39 29.69 -6.73
C ALA A 19 -15.13 28.52 -5.78
N GLN A 20 -16.20 27.87 -5.40
CA GLN A 20 -16.16 26.58 -4.78
C GLN A 20 -15.63 25.68 -5.88
N GLU A 21 -14.33 25.49 -5.86
CA GLU A 21 -13.66 24.44 -6.60
C GLU A 21 -14.29 23.16 -6.07
N THR A 22 -15.34 22.73 -6.77
CA THR A 22 -15.85 21.39 -6.61
C THR A 22 -14.68 20.52 -6.98
N ALA A 23 -14.01 19.96 -5.96
CA ALA A 23 -13.14 18.84 -6.17
C ALA A 23 -14.00 17.85 -6.96
N ASP A 24 -13.70 17.78 -8.25
CA ASP A 24 -14.20 16.73 -9.12
C ASP A 24 -13.64 15.46 -8.51
N THR A 25 -14.42 14.89 -7.61
CA THR A 25 -14.20 13.54 -7.14
C THR A 25 -14.53 12.68 -8.34
N THR A 26 -13.56 12.59 -9.25
CA THR A 26 -13.58 11.59 -10.29
C THR A 26 -13.72 10.28 -9.54
N GLN A 27 -14.94 9.76 -9.47
CA GLN A 27 -15.19 8.43 -8.97
C GLN A 27 -14.42 7.52 -9.89
N VAL A 28 -13.22 7.13 -9.45
CA VAL A 28 -12.45 6.08 -10.12
C VAL A 28 -13.32 4.84 -10.00
N SER A 29 -14.01 4.53 -11.09
CA SER A 29 -14.79 3.31 -11.19
C SER A 29 -13.85 2.14 -10.87
N ALA A 30 -14.28 1.22 -10.02
CA ALA A 30 -13.56 0.00 -9.64
C ALA A 30 -13.18 -0.92 -10.83
N GLY A 31 -13.10 -0.41 -12.00
CA GLY A 31 -12.72 -1.08 -13.24
C GLY A 31 -11.83 -0.24 -14.16
N ASP A 32 -11.41 0.95 -13.71
CA ASP A 32 -10.59 1.82 -14.56
C ASP A 32 -9.10 1.59 -14.32
N ILE A 33 -8.46 0.98 -15.32
CA ILE A 33 -7.04 0.57 -15.33
C ILE A 33 -6.11 1.69 -15.80
N SER A 34 -6.60 2.89 -16.03
CA SER A 34 -5.71 3.99 -16.39
C SER A 34 -4.57 4.19 -15.38
N LEU A 35 -4.83 3.90 -14.10
CA LEU A 35 -3.82 3.94 -13.03
C LEU A 35 -2.71 2.89 -13.17
N VAL A 36 -2.98 1.74 -13.79
CA VAL A 36 -1.95 0.71 -13.99
C VAL A 36 -0.97 1.13 -15.07
N LYS A 37 -1.42 1.93 -16.05
CA LYS A 37 -0.56 2.48 -17.10
C LYS A 37 0.47 3.48 -16.55
N ASP A 38 0.12 4.20 -15.48
CA ASP A 38 1.02 5.15 -14.83
C ASP A 38 2.07 4.45 -13.94
N ILE A 39 1.76 3.24 -13.46
CA ILE A 39 2.69 2.42 -12.67
C ILE A 39 3.71 1.70 -13.56
N TYR A 40 3.38 1.42 -14.81
CA TYR A 40 4.27 0.77 -15.79
C TYR A 40 4.44 1.64 -17.04
N PRO A 41 5.13 2.78 -16.95
CA PRO A 41 5.41 3.61 -18.12
C PRO A 41 6.39 2.88 -19.03
N GLY A 42 5.91 2.43 -20.19
CA GLY A 42 6.77 1.79 -21.20
C GLY A 42 6.20 0.59 -21.94
N GLN A 43 4.98 0.17 -21.63
CA GLN A 43 4.27 -0.77 -22.49
C GLN A 43 3.63 0.00 -23.64
N GLU A 44 4.38 0.11 -24.71
CA GLU A 44 3.83 0.55 -25.99
C GLU A 44 2.82 -0.48 -26.51
N ASP A 45 1.88 -0.01 -27.34
CA ASP A 45 0.72 -0.75 -27.89
C ASP A 45 1.09 -1.96 -28.81
N GLY A 46 2.20 -2.61 -28.54
CA GLY A 46 2.69 -3.80 -29.21
C GLY A 46 2.69 -5.06 -28.37
N ASP A 47 1.99 -5.06 -27.23
CA ASP A 47 1.92 -6.23 -26.35
C ASP A 47 1.32 -7.42 -27.10
N LEU A 48 2.09 -8.50 -27.13
CA LEU A 48 1.72 -9.80 -27.72
C LEU A 48 0.38 -10.33 -27.15
N TYR A 49 -0.03 -9.83 -26.00
CA TYR A 49 -1.24 -10.22 -25.28
C TYR A 49 -2.40 -9.24 -25.46
N HIS A 50 -2.25 -8.22 -26.31
CA HIS A 50 -3.32 -7.24 -26.55
C HIS A 50 -4.63 -7.94 -26.94
N GLY A 51 -5.67 -7.71 -26.15
CA GLY A 51 -7.00 -8.35 -26.32
C GLY A 51 -7.13 -9.76 -25.73
N LEU A 52 -6.04 -10.39 -25.27
CA LEU A 52 -6.06 -11.69 -24.56
C LEU A 52 -5.93 -11.55 -23.06
N SER A 53 -5.37 -10.45 -22.57
CA SER A 53 -5.19 -10.20 -21.14
C SER A 53 -6.50 -9.74 -20.47
N ARG A 54 -6.81 -10.34 -19.33
CA ARG A 54 -7.90 -9.84 -18.47
C ARG A 54 -7.39 -8.66 -17.66
N LYS A 55 -8.20 -7.64 -17.55
CA LYS A 55 -7.90 -6.48 -16.71
C LYS A 55 -7.94 -6.86 -15.23
N LEU A 56 -6.94 -6.41 -14.47
CA LEU A 56 -6.96 -6.46 -13.02
C LEU A 56 -7.82 -5.30 -12.50
N THR A 57 -8.62 -5.56 -11.49
CA THR A 57 -9.46 -4.56 -10.82
C THR A 57 -9.03 -4.41 -9.38
N PHE A 58 -9.27 -3.25 -8.76
CA PHE A 58 -8.84 -2.97 -7.39
C PHE A 58 -9.41 -3.94 -6.35
N ASP A 59 -10.63 -4.42 -6.56
CA ASP A 59 -11.28 -5.43 -5.71
C ASP A 59 -10.57 -6.79 -5.74
N ARG A 60 -9.66 -6.98 -6.70
CA ARG A 60 -8.86 -8.20 -6.83
C ARG A 60 -7.40 -8.04 -6.47
N MET A 61 -7.02 -6.85 -6.03
CA MET A 61 -5.67 -6.56 -5.59
C MET A 61 -5.54 -6.81 -4.09
N ILE A 62 -4.45 -7.46 -3.70
CA ILE A 62 -4.07 -7.63 -2.29
C ILE A 62 -2.91 -6.66 -2.04
N PRO A 63 -3.14 -5.53 -1.37
CA PRO A 63 -2.07 -4.58 -1.10
C PRO A 63 -1.02 -5.18 -0.16
N PRO A 64 0.27 -4.95 -0.42
CA PRO A 64 1.32 -5.45 0.45
C PRO A 64 1.39 -4.67 1.76
N TYR A 65 1.78 -5.36 2.84
CA TYR A 65 2.18 -4.74 4.09
C TYR A 65 3.62 -4.22 3.99
N GLY A 66 3.90 -3.06 4.56
CA GLY A 66 5.27 -2.59 4.72
C GLY A 66 5.99 -3.35 5.84
N LEU A 67 7.19 -3.86 5.57
CA LEU A 67 8.00 -4.58 6.55
C LEU A 67 9.43 -4.06 6.54
N GLU A 68 9.96 -3.75 7.71
CA GLU A 68 11.37 -3.43 7.88
C GLU A 68 12.10 -4.59 8.53
N VAL A 69 13.27 -4.92 8.01
CA VAL A 69 14.14 -5.96 8.56
C VAL A 69 15.56 -5.45 8.71
N THR A 70 16.29 -6.02 9.66
CA THR A 70 17.71 -5.73 9.85
C THR A 70 18.52 -7.01 9.89
N TYR A 71 19.84 -6.87 9.79
CA TYR A 71 20.77 -7.99 9.86
C TYR A 71 20.95 -8.52 11.28
N ASP A 72 20.96 -7.64 12.28
CA ASP A 72 21.36 -7.96 13.65
C ASP A 72 20.17 -8.35 14.55
N LYS A 73 18.93 -8.12 14.11
CA LYS A 73 17.69 -8.48 14.84
C LYS A 73 16.78 -9.33 13.98
N THR A 74 15.94 -10.14 14.62
CA THR A 74 14.94 -10.96 13.95
C THR A 74 13.56 -10.37 14.18
N THR A 75 12.79 -10.20 13.12
CA THR A 75 11.38 -9.84 13.18
C THR A 75 10.53 -11.10 13.21
N HIS A 76 9.55 -11.15 14.11
CA HIS A 76 8.60 -12.24 14.22
C HIS A 76 7.23 -11.79 13.72
N ILE A 77 6.61 -12.60 12.88
CA ILE A 77 5.27 -12.36 12.35
C ILE A 77 4.39 -13.52 12.77
N ILE A 78 3.34 -13.23 13.53
CA ILE A 78 2.40 -14.20 14.08
C ILE A 78 1.17 -14.19 13.20
N PHE A 79 0.82 -15.31 12.61
CA PHE A 79 -0.35 -15.49 11.77
C PHE A 79 -1.49 -16.15 12.53
N PRO A 80 -2.76 -15.93 12.14
CA PRO A 80 -3.92 -16.55 12.82
C PRO A 80 -3.97 -18.05 12.68
N SER A 81 -3.34 -18.62 11.65
CA SER A 81 -3.26 -20.06 11.43
C SER A 81 -1.85 -20.50 11.03
N ALA A 82 -1.57 -21.78 11.06
CA ALA A 82 -0.28 -22.35 10.71
C ALA A 82 0.16 -21.91 9.30
N VAL A 83 1.44 -21.63 9.14
CA VAL A 83 2.01 -21.22 7.85
C VAL A 83 2.29 -22.45 7.01
N ARG A 84 1.72 -22.46 5.82
CA ARG A 84 1.89 -23.52 4.84
C ARG A 84 3.07 -23.27 3.91
N TYR A 85 3.25 -22.01 3.47
CA TYR A 85 4.22 -21.66 2.45
C TYR A 85 4.78 -20.24 2.69
N VAL A 86 6.07 -20.09 2.44
CA VAL A 86 6.76 -18.78 2.46
C VAL A 86 7.60 -18.67 1.20
N ASP A 87 7.49 -17.55 0.50
CA ASP A 87 8.30 -17.22 -0.66
C ASP A 87 9.04 -15.91 -0.45
N LEU A 88 10.32 -15.88 -0.79
CA LEU A 88 11.18 -14.73 -0.65
C LEU A 88 11.60 -14.21 -2.02
N GLY A 89 11.34 -12.96 -2.31
CA GLY A 89 11.62 -12.33 -3.59
C GLY A 89 13.12 -12.13 -3.89
N SER A 90 13.97 -12.21 -2.87
CA SER A 90 15.41 -12.10 -3.07
C SER A 90 16.22 -12.88 -2.02
N PRO A 91 17.49 -13.23 -2.32
CA PRO A 91 18.40 -13.84 -1.37
C PRO A 91 18.85 -12.90 -0.24
N ASN A 92 18.45 -11.64 -0.28
CA ASN A 92 18.76 -10.67 0.80
C ASN A 92 17.96 -10.92 2.09
N LEU A 93 16.99 -11.84 2.04
CA LEU A 93 16.17 -12.22 3.18
C LEU A 93 16.46 -13.66 3.62
N ILE A 94 16.30 -13.89 4.93
CA ILE A 94 16.22 -15.22 5.51
C ILE A 94 14.90 -15.27 6.27
N ALA A 95 14.09 -16.29 6.01
CA ALA A 95 12.89 -16.55 6.78
C ALA A 95 12.72 -18.03 7.06
N GLY A 96 12.01 -18.35 8.13
CA GLY A 96 11.68 -19.72 8.53
C GLY A 96 10.65 -19.74 9.64
N LYS A 97 9.98 -20.86 9.80
CA LYS A 97 9.07 -21.07 10.92
C LYS A 97 9.84 -21.06 12.25
N ALA A 98 9.20 -20.59 13.30
CA ALA A 98 9.73 -20.73 14.64
C ALA A 98 9.52 -22.15 15.14
N ASP A 99 10.53 -22.71 15.84
CA ASP A 99 10.46 -24.07 16.36
C ASP A 99 9.30 -24.20 17.37
N GLY A 100 8.40 -25.14 17.11
CA GLY A 100 7.23 -25.39 17.95
C GLY A 100 6.09 -24.38 17.80
N ALA A 101 6.19 -23.44 16.86
CA ALA A 101 5.16 -22.44 16.59
C ALA A 101 4.90 -22.33 15.07
N GLU A 102 4.09 -23.22 14.56
CA GLU A 102 3.80 -23.35 13.12
C GLU A 102 3.16 -22.12 12.48
N ASN A 103 2.58 -21.23 13.29
CA ASN A 103 1.97 -19.98 12.87
C ASN A 103 2.89 -18.76 13.01
N VAL A 104 4.16 -18.95 13.36
CA VAL A 104 5.12 -17.85 13.53
C VAL A 104 6.24 -17.96 12.51
N ILE A 105 6.46 -16.89 11.75
CA ILE A 105 7.59 -16.74 10.85
C ILE A 105 8.62 -15.80 11.48
N ARG A 106 9.86 -16.25 11.47
CA ARG A 106 11.05 -15.44 11.78
C ARG A 106 11.63 -14.94 10.47
N VAL A 107 11.84 -13.63 10.34
CA VAL A 107 12.45 -13.04 9.18
C VAL A 107 13.54 -12.04 9.57
N LYS A 108 14.62 -12.00 8.80
CA LYS A 108 15.70 -11.04 8.96
C LYS A 108 16.43 -10.81 7.64
N ALA A 109 17.24 -9.75 7.59
CA ALA A 109 18.13 -9.53 6.47
C ALA A 109 19.28 -10.56 6.49
N ALA A 110 19.58 -11.15 5.34
CA ALA A 110 20.76 -11.99 5.11
C ALA A 110 22.00 -11.15 4.83
N VAL A 111 21.80 -9.93 4.32
CA VAL A 111 22.85 -8.98 3.93
C VAL A 111 22.56 -7.62 4.57
N LYS A 112 23.63 -6.96 5.09
CA LYS A 112 23.50 -5.60 5.63
C LYS A 112 23.27 -4.59 4.52
N ASN A 113 22.44 -3.59 4.80
CA ASN A 113 22.27 -2.39 3.98
C ASN A 113 21.89 -2.68 2.53
N PHE A 114 21.07 -3.69 2.28
CA PHE A 114 20.54 -3.87 0.93
C PHE A 114 19.63 -2.68 0.57
N ARG A 115 19.79 -2.14 -0.63
CA ARG A 115 19.15 -0.89 -1.05
C ARG A 115 17.80 -1.10 -1.74
N GLU A 116 17.69 -2.23 -2.40
CA GLU A 116 16.51 -2.51 -3.23
C GLU A 116 15.44 -3.16 -2.38
N GLU A 117 14.25 -2.59 -2.41
CA GLU A 117 13.08 -3.19 -1.80
C GLU A 117 12.78 -4.54 -2.45
N THR A 118 12.40 -5.50 -1.66
CA THR A 118 12.03 -6.85 -2.11
C THR A 118 10.68 -7.24 -1.53
N ASN A 119 10.25 -8.47 -1.76
CA ASN A 119 8.97 -8.93 -1.23
C ASN A 119 9.10 -10.27 -0.50
N MET A 120 8.11 -10.53 0.33
CA MET A 120 7.87 -11.82 0.93
C MET A 120 6.37 -12.14 0.84
N SER A 121 6.04 -13.36 0.44
CA SER A 121 4.66 -13.85 0.40
C SER A 121 4.49 -15.02 1.34
N VAL A 122 3.36 -15.06 2.04
CA VAL A 122 3.02 -16.11 3.01
C VAL A 122 1.63 -16.63 2.74
N ILE A 123 1.47 -17.95 2.72
CA ILE A 123 0.18 -18.64 2.63
C ILE A 123 0.01 -19.46 3.89
N THR A 124 -1.13 -19.30 4.54
CA THR A 124 -1.50 -20.07 5.73
C THR A 124 -2.32 -21.32 5.37
N GLU A 125 -2.48 -22.23 6.30
CA GLU A 125 -3.32 -23.43 6.12
C GLU A 125 -4.80 -23.10 5.96
N SER A 126 -5.26 -21.98 6.52
CA SER A 126 -6.61 -21.46 6.26
C SER A 126 -6.81 -20.95 4.83
N GLY A 127 -5.74 -20.82 4.04
CA GLY A 127 -5.77 -20.31 2.67
C GLY A 127 -5.62 -18.81 2.56
N SER A 128 -5.40 -18.11 3.67
CA SER A 128 -5.15 -16.67 3.67
C SER A 128 -3.79 -16.37 3.05
N PHE A 129 -3.74 -15.33 2.19
CA PHE A 129 -2.55 -14.88 1.50
C PHE A 129 -2.11 -13.51 2.04
N TYR A 130 -0.85 -13.43 2.44
CA TYR A 130 -0.23 -12.20 2.92
C TYR A 130 0.97 -11.87 2.05
N THR A 131 1.11 -10.61 1.66
CA THR A 131 2.28 -10.13 0.93
C THR A 131 2.89 -8.93 1.63
N PHE A 132 4.21 -8.86 1.61
CA PHE A 132 4.99 -7.82 2.28
C PHE A 132 5.96 -7.20 1.30
N ASN A 133 6.03 -5.86 1.28
CA ASN A 133 7.14 -5.13 0.72
C ASN A 133 8.20 -4.98 1.81
N VAL A 134 9.38 -5.51 1.58
CA VAL A 134 10.43 -5.62 2.59
C VAL A 134 11.61 -4.72 2.25
N LYS A 135 11.96 -3.85 3.17
CA LYS A 135 13.14 -2.97 3.07
C LYS A 135 14.07 -3.16 4.26
N TYR A 136 15.33 -2.82 4.05
CA TYR A 136 16.32 -2.78 5.13
C TYR A 136 16.15 -1.52 5.98
N ALA A 137 16.25 -1.68 7.29
CA ALA A 137 16.38 -0.58 8.25
C ALA A 137 17.39 -0.97 9.34
N ASP A 138 18.28 -0.08 9.71
CA ASP A 138 19.22 -0.34 10.82
C ASP A 138 18.48 -0.57 12.14
N GLU A 139 17.42 0.21 12.36
CA GLU A 139 16.53 0.10 13.51
C GLU A 139 15.08 -0.05 13.02
N PRO A 140 14.62 -1.28 12.78
CA PRO A 140 13.23 -1.54 12.39
C PRO A 140 12.25 -1.04 13.44
N LEU A 141 11.17 -0.42 12.98
CA LEU A 141 10.14 0.10 13.87
C LEU A 141 9.45 -1.02 14.68
N LEU A 142 9.25 -2.18 14.07
CA LEU A 142 8.56 -3.32 14.67
C LEU A 142 9.42 -4.58 14.58
N LEU A 143 9.52 -5.31 15.67
CA LEU A 143 10.19 -6.62 15.73
C LEU A 143 9.19 -7.78 15.97
N ASN A 144 7.96 -7.46 16.39
CA ASN A 144 6.92 -8.45 16.60
C ASN A 144 5.61 -7.91 16.00
N ILE A 145 5.03 -8.66 15.10
CA ILE A 145 3.84 -8.26 14.35
C ILE A 145 2.82 -9.39 14.46
N GLU A 146 1.60 -9.05 14.86
CA GLU A 146 0.47 -9.97 14.84
C GLU A 146 -0.46 -9.61 13.68
N MET A 147 -0.70 -10.58 12.81
CA MET A 147 -1.58 -10.44 11.66
C MET A 147 -3.00 -10.82 12.07
N ALA A 148 -3.94 -9.87 11.93
CA ALA A 148 -5.35 -10.18 12.12
C ALA A 148 -5.88 -11.02 10.94
N ASP A 149 -6.88 -11.87 11.22
CA ASP A 149 -7.71 -12.42 10.16
C ASP A 149 -8.55 -11.31 9.56
N PHE A 150 -8.39 -11.05 8.26
CA PHE A 150 -9.39 -10.31 7.53
C PHE A 150 -10.59 -11.25 7.35
N ILE A 151 -11.55 -11.17 8.26
CA ILE A 151 -12.87 -11.75 8.03
C ILE A 151 -13.45 -10.91 6.89
N HIS A 152 -13.46 -11.48 5.70
CA HIS A 152 -14.34 -11.00 4.65
C HIS A 152 -15.77 -11.28 5.12
N ASP A 153 -16.40 -10.30 5.74
CA ASP A 153 -17.84 -10.28 5.87
C ASP A 153 -18.40 -10.20 4.45
N GLY A 154 -18.87 -11.37 3.96
CA GLY A 154 -19.51 -11.54 2.67
C GLY A 154 -20.91 -10.96 2.63
#